data_af705a248d21038840f1c10b7a25a3dc
#
_entry.id   af705a248d21038840f1c10b7a25a3dc
#
_cell.length_a   1.000
_cell.length_b   1.000
_cell.length_c   1.000
_cell.angle_alpha   90.00
_cell.angle_beta   90.00
_cell.angle_gamma   90.00
#
_symmetry.space_group_name_H-M   'P 1'
#
loop_
_entity.id
_entity.type
_entity.pdbx_description
1 polymer ?
#
loop_
_entity_poly.entity_id
_entity_poly.type
_entity_poly.pdbx_seq_one_letter_code
_entity_poly.pdbx_strand_id
1 'polypeptide(L)'
;TSYTVHWTGVIYGAYRGVAVLFLLWMAAGYGLGRRRLLRWSTPAGEEDLAALERARQETGCRKKASLYRCPKAGSPLLLGFAHPVILLPETLQEGGREAALAHELIHLKRRDTGYLLLLTCVRCIHWFNPLVWNMVRTARRDMELCCDDDLLAGRDQEARRAYGRAILDQMTAGKGGRTGLTT
;
A
#
# COMPACT_ATOMS: atom_id res chain seq x y z
N THR A 1 -0.85 -6.56 57.05
CA THR A 1 -1.32 -7.05 55.74
C THR A 1 -0.24 -6.74 54.72
N SER A 2 0.61 -7.76 54.40
CA SER A 2 1.64 -7.64 53.37
C SER A 2 0.99 -7.81 52.00
N TYR A 3 0.96 -6.72 51.20
CA TYR A 3 0.52 -6.77 49.80
C TYR A 3 1.61 -7.41 48.96
N THR A 4 1.43 -8.66 48.55
CA THR A 4 2.30 -9.31 47.58
C THR A 4 1.92 -8.77 46.17
N VAL A 5 2.75 -7.95 45.61
CA VAL A 5 2.58 -7.47 44.23
C VAL A 5 2.85 -8.64 43.29
N HIS A 6 1.85 -9.09 42.56
CA HIS A 6 2.01 -10.11 41.52
C HIS A 6 2.68 -9.48 40.27
N TRP A 7 4.01 -9.44 40.27
CA TRP A 7 4.82 -8.82 39.19
C TRP A 7 4.50 -9.37 37.80
N THR A 8 4.12 -10.61 37.69
CA THR A 8 3.68 -11.23 36.43
C THR A 8 2.46 -10.52 35.86
N GLY A 9 1.45 -10.20 36.67
CA GLY A 9 0.26 -9.48 36.27
C GLY A 9 0.60 -8.04 35.79
N VAL A 10 1.51 -7.37 36.49
CA VAL A 10 1.96 -6.02 36.14
C VAL A 10 2.70 -6.03 34.78
N ILE A 11 3.62 -6.99 34.58
CA ILE A 11 4.37 -7.12 33.33
C ILE A 11 3.43 -7.43 32.15
N TYR A 12 2.49 -8.37 32.32
CA TYR A 12 1.50 -8.66 31.29
C TYR A 12 0.58 -7.47 30.99
N GLY A 13 0.17 -6.73 32.02
CA GLY A 13 -0.64 -5.52 31.85
C GLY A 13 0.10 -4.46 31.06
N ALA A 14 1.36 -4.18 31.43
CA ALA A 14 2.21 -3.23 30.72
C ALA A 14 2.45 -3.63 29.27
N TYR A 15 2.78 -4.88 29.01
CA TYR A 15 2.97 -5.41 27.66
C TYR A 15 1.73 -5.20 26.78
N ARG A 16 0.56 -5.60 27.28
CA ARG A 16 -0.71 -5.41 26.56
C ARG A 16 -1.02 -3.94 26.32
N GLY A 17 -0.79 -3.10 27.33
CA GLY A 17 -0.98 -1.65 27.21
C GLY A 17 -0.15 -1.06 26.09
N VAL A 18 1.14 -1.38 26.02
CA VAL A 18 2.04 -0.92 24.95
C VAL A 18 1.58 -1.45 23.59
N ALA A 19 1.21 -2.71 23.46
CA ALA A 19 0.74 -3.29 22.20
C ALA A 19 -0.54 -2.60 21.69
N VAL A 20 -1.50 -2.32 22.58
CA VAL A 20 -2.74 -1.59 22.25
C VAL A 20 -2.44 -0.14 21.85
N LEU A 21 -1.62 0.57 22.61
CA LEU A 21 -1.22 1.94 22.27
C LEU A 21 -0.52 2.01 20.92
N PHE A 22 0.35 1.05 20.63
CA PHE A 22 1.04 0.98 19.35
C PHE A 22 0.06 0.70 18.19
N LEU A 23 -0.91 -0.20 18.38
CA LEU A 23 -1.96 -0.46 17.40
C LEU A 23 -2.82 0.78 17.15
N LEU A 24 -3.24 1.47 18.21
CA LEU A 24 -4.02 2.72 18.10
C LEU A 24 -3.23 3.81 17.37
N TRP A 25 -1.95 3.96 17.69
CA TRP A 25 -1.07 4.90 17.01
C TRP A 25 -0.94 4.60 15.50
N MET A 26 -0.75 3.32 15.15
CA MET A 26 -0.71 2.88 13.75
C MET A 26 -2.04 3.11 13.02
N ALA A 27 -3.17 2.79 13.68
CA ALA A 27 -4.51 3.00 13.12
C ALA A 27 -4.82 4.49 12.93
N ALA A 28 -4.47 5.33 13.92
CA ALA A 28 -4.61 6.78 13.83
C ALA A 28 -3.74 7.35 12.69
N GLY A 29 -2.47 6.93 12.61
CA GLY A 29 -1.56 7.35 11.54
C GLY A 29 -2.10 7.00 10.15
N TYR A 30 -2.59 5.78 9.98
CA TYR A 30 -3.24 5.35 8.74
C TYR A 30 -4.49 6.18 8.44
N GLY A 31 -5.38 6.36 9.41
CA GLY A 31 -6.63 7.11 9.25
C GLY A 31 -6.39 8.59 8.90
N LEU A 32 -5.44 9.23 9.58
CA LEU A 32 -5.04 10.61 9.31
C LEU A 32 -4.39 10.74 7.94
N GLY A 33 -3.47 9.84 7.58
CA GLY A 33 -2.82 9.80 6.27
C GLY A 33 -3.84 9.63 5.15
N ARG A 34 -4.77 8.66 5.29
CA ARG A 34 -5.85 8.44 4.33
C ARG A 34 -6.74 9.67 4.18
N ARG A 35 -7.19 10.28 5.30
CA ARG A 35 -8.01 11.51 5.27
C ARG A 35 -7.27 12.66 4.61
N ARG A 36 -5.97 12.82 4.90
CA ARG A 36 -5.13 13.86 4.31
C ARG A 36 -4.99 13.70 2.80
N LEU A 37 -4.75 12.48 2.31
CA LEU A 37 -4.65 12.21 0.87
C LEU A 37 -6.00 12.44 0.18
N LEU A 38 -7.09 11.88 0.71
CA LEU A 38 -8.43 12.04 0.11
C LEU A 38 -8.91 13.49 0.09
N ARG A 39 -8.54 14.30 1.08
CA ARG A 39 -8.89 15.74 1.10
C ARG A 39 -8.30 16.52 -0.08
N TRP A 40 -7.15 16.09 -0.60
CA TRP A 40 -6.47 16.72 -1.72
C TRP A 40 -6.73 16.01 -3.05
N SER A 41 -7.58 15.03 -3.04
CA SER A 41 -7.88 14.22 -4.22
C SER A 41 -9.10 14.77 -4.94
N THR A 42 -9.05 14.76 -6.27
CA THR A 42 -10.15 15.08 -7.17
C THR A 42 -10.69 13.80 -7.81
N PRO A 43 -11.98 13.72 -8.15
CA PRO A 43 -12.51 12.58 -8.91
C PRO A 43 -11.72 12.39 -10.20
N ALA A 44 -11.50 11.14 -10.58
CA ALA A 44 -10.82 10.80 -11.83
C ALA A 44 -11.67 11.18 -13.05
N GLY A 45 -11.02 11.61 -14.13
CA GLY A 45 -11.67 11.93 -15.38
C GLY A 45 -12.16 10.69 -16.16
N GLU A 46 -12.91 10.91 -17.22
CA GLU A 46 -13.47 9.82 -18.05
C GLU A 46 -12.38 8.91 -18.64
N GLU A 47 -11.26 9.47 -19.04
CA GLU A 47 -10.13 8.70 -19.57
C GLU A 47 -9.50 7.75 -18.52
N ASP A 48 -9.40 8.22 -17.26
CA ASP A 48 -8.88 7.39 -16.17
C ASP A 48 -9.86 6.29 -15.82
N LEU A 49 -11.17 6.56 -15.86
CA LEU A 49 -12.22 5.56 -15.63
C LEU A 49 -12.24 4.52 -16.75
N ALA A 50 -12.07 4.94 -18.01
CA ALA A 50 -11.96 4.05 -19.15
C ALA A 50 -10.70 3.14 -19.04
N ALA A 51 -9.57 3.71 -18.63
CA ALA A 51 -8.34 2.97 -18.38
C ALA A 51 -8.51 1.95 -17.21
N LEU A 52 -9.21 2.35 -16.15
CA LEU A 52 -9.53 1.45 -15.02
C LEU A 52 -10.36 0.26 -15.48
N GLU A 53 -11.35 0.49 -16.36
CA GLU A 53 -12.22 -0.59 -16.83
C GLU A 53 -11.46 -1.55 -17.76
N ARG A 54 -10.56 -1.05 -18.62
CA ARG A 54 -9.67 -1.90 -19.42
C ARG A 54 -8.75 -2.73 -18.54
N ALA A 55 -8.10 -2.12 -17.56
CA ALA A 55 -7.24 -2.82 -16.61
C ALA A 55 -8.00 -3.86 -15.76
N ARG A 56 -9.28 -3.60 -15.43
CA ARG A 56 -10.15 -4.57 -14.74
C ARG A 56 -10.46 -5.79 -15.59
N GLN A 57 -10.75 -5.58 -16.87
CA GLN A 57 -10.98 -6.69 -17.82
C GLN A 57 -9.73 -7.53 -17.98
N GLU A 58 -8.57 -6.89 -18.14
CA GLU A 58 -7.28 -7.56 -18.30
C GLU A 58 -6.90 -8.39 -17.06
N THR A 59 -7.02 -7.82 -15.86
CA THR A 59 -6.66 -8.50 -14.60
C THR A 59 -7.73 -9.47 -14.11
N GLY A 60 -8.94 -9.42 -14.66
CA GLY A 60 -10.09 -10.18 -14.17
C GLY A 60 -10.51 -9.80 -12.75
N CYS A 61 -10.22 -8.57 -12.29
CA CYS A 61 -10.59 -8.09 -10.97
C CYS A 61 -12.06 -7.69 -10.95
N ARG A 62 -12.90 -8.43 -10.19
CA ARG A 62 -14.34 -8.16 -10.05
C ARG A 62 -14.67 -7.14 -8.95
N LYS A 63 -13.73 -6.79 -8.10
CA LYS A 63 -13.96 -5.85 -7.01
C LYS A 63 -14.00 -4.42 -7.55
N LYS A 64 -14.91 -3.63 -6.96
CA LYS A 64 -15.03 -2.21 -7.30
C LYS A 64 -14.07 -1.41 -6.43
N ALA A 65 -13.41 -0.43 -7.01
CA ALA A 65 -12.61 0.59 -6.34
C ALA A 65 -13.00 1.96 -6.88
N SER A 66 -13.03 2.96 -6.01
CA SER A 66 -13.18 4.35 -6.43
C SER A 66 -11.84 4.87 -6.92
N LEU A 67 -11.83 5.67 -7.98
CA LEU A 67 -10.61 6.22 -8.57
C LEU A 67 -10.56 7.73 -8.38
N TYR A 68 -9.43 8.23 -7.90
CA TYR A 68 -9.18 9.66 -7.70
C TYR A 68 -7.78 10.02 -8.19
N ARG A 69 -7.60 11.30 -8.58
CA ARG A 69 -6.29 11.91 -8.79
C ARG A 69 -5.86 12.68 -7.56
N CYS A 70 -4.60 12.54 -7.17
CA CYS A 70 -4.05 13.20 -5.98
C CYS A 70 -2.68 13.80 -6.27
N PRO A 71 -2.53 15.15 -6.19
CA PRO A 71 -1.26 15.81 -6.45
C PRO A 71 -0.18 15.50 -5.41
N LYS A 72 -0.59 15.00 -4.24
CA LYS A 72 0.31 14.61 -3.15
C LYS A 72 0.70 13.13 -3.17
N ALA A 73 0.13 12.34 -4.07
CA ALA A 73 0.55 10.97 -4.29
C ALA A 73 1.82 10.96 -5.14
N GLY A 74 2.91 10.39 -4.64
CA GLY A 74 4.16 10.23 -5.39
C GLY A 74 4.16 9.03 -6.35
N SER A 75 3.25 8.09 -6.13
CA SER A 75 3.05 6.88 -6.94
C SER A 75 1.58 6.48 -6.86
N PRO A 76 1.08 5.62 -7.78
CA PRO A 76 -0.21 4.96 -7.62
C PRO A 76 -0.30 4.26 -6.27
N LEU A 77 -1.48 4.25 -5.69
CA LEU A 77 -1.65 3.79 -4.31
C LEU A 77 -3.07 3.26 -4.07
N LEU A 78 -3.18 2.02 -3.59
CA LEU A 78 -4.44 1.43 -3.14
C LEU A 78 -4.65 1.69 -1.65
N LEU A 79 -5.77 2.32 -1.29
CA LEU A 79 -6.16 2.62 0.08
C LEU A 79 -7.50 1.97 0.45
N GLY A 80 -7.61 1.54 1.69
CA GLY A 80 -8.86 1.05 2.27
C GLY A 80 -9.08 -0.44 2.07
N PHE A 81 -9.64 -1.07 3.11
CA PHE A 81 -9.97 -2.49 3.12
C PHE A 81 -11.43 -2.73 2.72
N ALA A 82 -12.38 -2.06 3.39
CA ALA A 82 -13.82 -2.22 3.12
C ALA A 82 -14.29 -1.38 1.90
N HIS A 83 -13.74 -0.18 1.76
CA HIS A 83 -14.03 0.73 0.66
C HIS A 83 -12.70 1.08 -0.04
N PRO A 84 -12.27 0.24 -1.01
CA PRO A 84 -11.00 0.44 -1.69
C PRO A 84 -11.06 1.68 -2.58
N VAL A 85 -10.00 2.46 -2.50
CA VAL A 85 -9.80 3.68 -3.28
C VAL A 85 -8.42 3.59 -3.93
N ILE A 86 -8.35 3.78 -5.23
CA ILE A 86 -7.10 3.91 -5.97
C ILE A 86 -6.83 5.41 -6.17
N LEU A 87 -5.64 5.84 -5.77
CA LEU A 87 -5.15 7.19 -6.00
C LEU A 87 -4.09 7.17 -7.10
N LEU A 88 -4.28 7.99 -8.15
CA LEU A 88 -3.28 8.22 -9.19
C LEU A 88 -2.57 9.55 -8.93
N PRO A 89 -1.24 9.62 -9.08
CA PRO A 89 -0.53 10.89 -9.10
C PRO A 89 -0.95 11.71 -10.32
N GLU A 90 -0.98 13.04 -10.18
CA GLU A 90 -1.22 13.92 -11.32
C GLU A 90 -0.11 13.87 -12.37
N THR A 91 1.11 13.55 -11.93
CA THR A 91 2.29 13.43 -12.79
C THR A 91 2.32 12.16 -13.63
N LEU A 92 1.38 11.22 -13.42
CA LEU A 92 1.35 9.97 -14.15
C LEU A 92 0.96 10.18 -15.61
N GLN A 93 1.88 9.86 -16.52
CA GLN A 93 1.68 9.96 -17.96
C GLN A 93 0.72 8.87 -18.48
N GLU A 94 0.11 9.13 -19.63
CA GLU A 94 -0.86 8.20 -20.24
C GLU A 94 -0.29 6.82 -20.50
N GLY A 95 0.94 6.73 -21.00
CA GLY A 95 1.58 5.45 -21.32
C GLY A 95 1.82 4.49 -20.14
N GLY A 96 1.85 5.02 -18.91
CA GLY A 96 2.01 4.20 -17.69
C GLY A 96 0.72 3.94 -16.92
N ARG A 97 -0.39 4.58 -17.30
CA ARG A 97 -1.65 4.60 -16.56
C ARG A 97 -2.28 3.23 -16.41
N GLU A 98 -2.43 2.50 -17.51
CA GLU A 98 -3.06 1.16 -17.50
C GLU A 98 -2.23 0.16 -16.73
N ALA A 99 -0.92 0.15 -16.90
CA ALA A 99 -0.02 -0.74 -16.17
C ALA A 99 -0.08 -0.47 -14.66
N ALA A 100 -0.09 0.79 -14.26
CA ALA A 100 -0.22 1.19 -12.87
C ALA A 100 -1.57 0.78 -12.27
N LEU A 101 -2.67 0.97 -13.00
CA LEU A 101 -4.00 0.54 -12.57
C LEU A 101 -4.11 -0.98 -12.49
N ALA A 102 -3.52 -1.71 -13.43
CA ALA A 102 -3.49 -3.16 -13.41
C ALA A 102 -2.74 -3.69 -12.17
N HIS A 103 -1.61 -3.08 -11.82
CA HIS A 103 -0.84 -3.40 -10.61
C HIS A 103 -1.69 -3.22 -9.34
N GLU A 104 -2.33 -2.06 -9.15
CA GLU A 104 -3.20 -1.80 -8.00
C GLU A 104 -4.42 -2.73 -7.94
N LEU A 105 -4.97 -3.10 -9.11
CA LEU A 105 -6.09 -4.05 -9.19
C LEU A 105 -5.69 -5.48 -8.84
N ILE A 106 -4.44 -5.89 -9.09
CA ILE A 106 -3.93 -7.19 -8.64
C ILE A 106 -3.84 -7.21 -7.12
N HIS A 107 -3.29 -6.18 -6.47
CA HIS A 107 -3.31 -6.05 -5.02
C HIS A 107 -4.73 -6.13 -4.45
N LEU A 108 -5.68 -5.45 -5.09
CA LEU A 108 -7.08 -5.51 -4.70
C LEU A 108 -7.68 -6.91 -4.87
N LYS A 109 -7.40 -7.59 -5.99
CA LYS A 109 -7.86 -8.96 -6.28
C LYS A 109 -7.34 -9.95 -5.24
N ARG A 110 -6.07 -9.88 -4.89
CA ARG A 110 -5.37 -10.72 -3.91
C ARG A 110 -5.74 -10.43 -2.46
N ARG A 111 -6.37 -9.28 -2.20
CA ARG A 111 -6.68 -8.79 -0.84
C ARG A 111 -5.43 -8.44 -0.03
N ASP A 112 -4.40 -7.94 -0.66
CA ASP A 112 -3.11 -7.63 -0.04
C ASP A 112 -3.24 -6.60 1.09
N THR A 113 -4.20 -5.67 1.00
CA THR A 113 -4.53 -4.73 2.09
C THR A 113 -4.93 -5.46 3.38
N GLY A 114 -5.66 -6.57 3.27
CA GLY A 114 -6.03 -7.40 4.44
C GLY A 114 -4.82 -8.11 5.04
N TYR A 115 -3.94 -8.62 4.18
CA TYR A 115 -2.69 -9.23 4.62
C TYR A 115 -1.76 -8.22 5.31
N LEU A 116 -1.65 -7.00 4.77
CA LEU A 116 -0.91 -5.91 5.41
C LEU A 116 -1.48 -5.52 6.77
N LEU A 117 -2.80 -5.55 6.94
CA LEU A 117 -3.45 -5.32 8.24
C LEU A 117 -3.05 -6.42 9.24
N LEU A 118 -3.10 -7.70 8.84
CA LEU A 118 -2.66 -8.82 9.66
C LEU A 118 -1.19 -8.66 10.09
N LEU A 119 -0.30 -8.37 9.15
CA LEU A 119 1.12 -8.12 9.42
C LEU A 119 1.32 -6.95 10.40
N THR A 120 0.49 -5.92 10.29
CA THR A 120 0.52 -4.78 11.22
C THR A 120 0.11 -5.20 12.62
N CYS A 121 -0.94 -6.01 12.78
CA CYS A 121 -1.35 -6.56 14.08
C CYS A 121 -0.24 -7.42 14.69
N VAL A 122 0.36 -8.34 13.92
CA VAL A 122 1.48 -9.17 14.37
C VAL A 122 2.65 -8.31 14.86
N ARG A 123 3.00 -7.24 14.12
CA ARG A 123 4.06 -6.31 14.50
C ARG A 123 3.72 -5.52 15.77
N CYS A 124 2.46 -5.15 15.98
CA CYS A 124 2.03 -4.45 17.19
C CYS A 124 2.08 -5.38 18.43
N ILE A 125 1.71 -6.65 18.27
CA ILE A 125 1.79 -7.66 19.35
C ILE A 125 3.26 -7.94 19.70
N HIS A 126 4.11 -8.12 18.70
CA HIS A 126 5.52 -8.45 18.87
C HIS A 126 6.43 -7.23 18.64
N TRP A 127 6.00 -6.06 19.12
CA TRP A 127 6.67 -4.77 18.88
C TRP A 127 8.15 -4.74 19.29
N PHE A 128 8.54 -5.51 20.29
CA PHE A 128 9.91 -5.61 20.83
C PHE A 128 10.81 -6.59 20.06
N ASN A 129 10.25 -7.45 19.19
CA ASN A 129 11.02 -8.50 18.50
C ASN A 129 11.50 -8.03 17.11
N PRO A 130 12.83 -7.82 16.91
CA PRO A 130 13.38 -7.37 15.64
C PRO A 130 13.18 -8.39 14.50
N LEU A 131 13.07 -9.68 14.79
CA LEU A 131 12.82 -10.71 13.78
C LEU A 131 11.44 -10.52 13.13
N VAL A 132 10.43 -10.15 13.92
CA VAL A 132 9.08 -9.85 13.39
C VAL A 132 9.10 -8.63 12.49
N TRP A 133 9.88 -7.61 12.81
CA TRP A 133 10.04 -6.43 11.95
C TRP A 133 10.69 -6.81 10.61
N ASN A 134 11.70 -7.67 10.64
CA ASN A 134 12.32 -8.17 9.42
C ASN A 134 11.36 -9.04 8.61
N MET A 135 10.64 -9.95 9.26
CA MET A 135 9.62 -10.79 8.62
C MET A 135 8.56 -9.94 7.91
N VAL A 136 8.02 -8.91 8.57
CA VAL A 136 7.03 -8.01 7.95
C VAL A 136 7.60 -7.26 6.75
N ARG A 137 8.88 -6.85 6.83
CA ARG A 137 9.56 -6.17 5.72
C ARG A 137 9.75 -7.11 4.53
N THR A 138 10.18 -8.34 4.77
CA THR A 138 10.33 -9.38 3.75
C THR A 138 8.99 -9.73 3.12
N ALA A 139 7.96 -9.98 3.93
CA ALA A 139 6.62 -10.31 3.44
C ALA A 139 6.02 -9.21 2.55
N ARG A 140 6.27 -7.94 2.86
CA ARG A 140 5.87 -6.82 1.97
C ARG A 140 6.60 -6.88 0.63
N ARG A 141 7.91 -7.11 0.66
CA ARG A 141 8.71 -7.23 -0.57
C ARG A 141 8.26 -8.41 -1.43
N ASP A 142 8.01 -9.56 -0.81
CA ASP A 142 7.53 -10.74 -1.52
C ASP A 142 6.16 -10.52 -2.14
N MET A 143 5.29 -9.76 -1.47
CA MET A 143 3.99 -9.35 -1.97
C MET A 143 4.10 -8.51 -3.26
N GLU A 144 5.02 -7.54 -3.29
CA GLU A 144 5.30 -6.74 -4.49
C GLU A 144 5.83 -7.62 -5.63
N LEU A 145 6.81 -8.49 -5.35
CA LEU A 145 7.35 -9.42 -6.36
C LEU A 145 6.26 -10.33 -6.94
N CYS A 146 5.40 -10.89 -6.09
CA CYS A 146 4.29 -11.70 -6.55
C CYS A 146 3.25 -10.90 -7.36
N CYS A 147 3.06 -9.61 -7.05
CA CYS A 147 2.17 -8.75 -7.85
C CYS A 147 2.74 -8.52 -9.24
N ASP A 148 4.04 -8.22 -9.32
CA ASP A 148 4.73 -8.05 -10.60
C ASP A 148 4.73 -9.34 -11.43
N ASP A 149 4.93 -10.50 -10.80
CA ASP A 149 4.87 -11.81 -11.46
C ASP A 149 3.46 -12.10 -12.02
N ASP A 150 2.40 -11.83 -11.24
CA ASP A 150 1.01 -11.99 -11.67
C ASP A 150 0.68 -11.05 -12.84
N LEU A 151 1.21 -9.81 -12.82
CA LEU A 151 1.01 -8.85 -13.90
C LEU A 151 1.70 -9.27 -15.20
N LEU A 152 2.85 -9.92 -15.09
CA LEU A 152 3.65 -10.37 -16.21
C LEU A 152 3.30 -11.81 -16.69
N ALA A 153 2.46 -12.52 -15.93
CA ALA A 153 2.04 -13.86 -16.26
C ALA A 153 1.31 -13.90 -17.62
N GLY A 154 1.79 -14.74 -18.52
CA GLY A 154 1.21 -14.90 -19.86
C GLY A 154 1.52 -13.77 -20.85
N ARG A 155 2.27 -12.75 -20.48
CA ARG A 155 2.71 -11.70 -21.39
C ARG A 155 3.94 -12.13 -22.19
N ASP A 156 4.03 -11.67 -23.43
CA ASP A 156 5.19 -11.86 -24.28
C ASP A 156 6.42 -11.06 -23.78
N GLN A 157 7.56 -11.30 -24.40
CA GLN A 157 8.82 -10.68 -23.99
C GLN A 157 8.83 -9.16 -24.25
N GLU A 158 8.08 -8.70 -25.25
CA GLU A 158 7.99 -7.28 -25.60
C GLU A 158 7.17 -6.51 -24.54
N ALA A 159 6.01 -7.03 -24.13
CA ALA A 159 5.19 -6.47 -23.07
C ALA A 159 5.92 -6.46 -21.72
N ARG A 160 6.70 -7.50 -21.41
CA ARG A 160 7.56 -7.54 -20.21
C ARG A 160 8.62 -6.44 -20.22
N ARG A 161 9.26 -6.21 -21.37
CA ARG A 161 10.25 -5.13 -21.53
C ARG A 161 9.61 -3.74 -21.43
N ALA A 162 8.43 -3.56 -22.02
CA ALA A 162 7.68 -2.31 -21.94
C ALA A 162 7.29 -1.98 -20.49
N TYR A 163 6.81 -2.96 -19.73
CA TYR A 163 6.52 -2.83 -18.30
C TYR A 163 7.75 -2.46 -17.47
N GLY A 164 8.87 -3.15 -17.70
CA GLY A 164 10.14 -2.86 -17.04
C GLY A 164 10.63 -1.42 -17.29
N ARG A 165 10.48 -0.91 -18.52
CA ARG A 165 10.80 0.50 -18.83
C ARG A 165 9.87 1.45 -18.10
N ALA A 166 8.56 1.19 -18.07
CA ALA A 166 7.60 2.05 -17.36
C ALA A 166 7.92 2.16 -15.86
N ILE A 167 8.33 1.06 -15.21
CA ILE A 167 8.77 1.08 -13.81
C ILE A 167 10.05 1.92 -13.65
N LEU A 168 11.04 1.75 -14.52
CA LEU A 168 12.28 2.52 -14.48
C LEU A 168 12.02 4.02 -14.66
N ASP A 169 11.13 4.39 -15.57
CA ASP A 169 10.75 5.79 -15.81
C ASP A 169 10.04 6.39 -14.59
N GLN A 170 9.18 5.64 -13.91
CA GLN A 170 8.55 6.08 -12.66
C GLN A 170 9.57 6.26 -11.53
N MET A 171 10.54 5.36 -11.41
CA MET A 171 11.61 5.45 -10.41
C MET A 171 12.53 6.66 -10.65
N THR A 172 12.81 7.00 -11.90
CA THR A 172 13.64 8.16 -12.26
C THR A 172 12.87 9.46 -12.07
N ALA A 173 11.59 9.52 -12.43
CA ALA A 173 10.72 10.67 -12.17
C ALA A 173 10.54 10.95 -10.67
N GLY A 174 10.39 9.90 -9.85
CA GLY A 174 10.27 10.01 -8.39
C GLY A 174 11.55 10.47 -7.69
N LYS A 175 12.73 10.24 -8.25
CA LYS A 175 14.01 10.71 -7.71
C LYS A 175 14.29 12.19 -8.00
N GLY A 176 13.74 12.75 -9.06
CA GLY A 176 13.89 14.17 -9.40
C GLY A 176 13.26 15.14 -8.40
N GLY A 177 12.34 14.67 -7.55
CA GLY A 177 11.70 15.48 -6.50
C GLY A 177 12.38 15.46 -5.13
N ARG A 178 13.45 14.70 -4.92
CA ARG A 178 14.13 14.54 -3.60
C ARG A 178 15.53 15.19 -3.50
N THR A 179 15.99 15.88 -4.53
CA THR A 179 17.27 16.61 -4.50
C THR A 179 17.07 18.09 -4.18
N GLY A 180 16.48 18.38 -3.05
CA GLY A 180 16.34 19.77 -2.63
C GLY A 180 15.98 19.92 -1.17
N LEU A 181 16.81 19.35 -0.24
CA LEU A 181 16.87 19.78 1.16
C LEU A 181 17.96 18.98 1.91
N THR A 182 19.21 19.32 1.61
CA THR A 182 20.32 19.13 2.57
C THR A 182 21.26 20.33 2.42
N THR A 183 21.02 21.32 3.22
CA THR A 183 21.96 22.24 3.83
C THR A 183 21.50 22.52 5.22
#